data_efb76b6faf2cc1846d150373a3a07413
#
_entry.id   efb76b6faf2cc1846d150373a3a07413
#
_cell.length_a   1.000
_cell.length_b   1.000
_cell.length_c   1.000
_cell.angle_alpha   90.00
_cell.angle_beta   90.00
_cell.angle_gamma   90.00
#
_symmetry.space_group_name_H-M   'P 1'
#
loop_
_entity.id
_entity.type
_entity.pdbx_description
1 polymer ?
#
loop_
_entity_poly.entity_id
_entity_poly.type
_entity_poly.pdbx_seq_one_letter_code
_entity_poly.pdbx_strand_id
1 'polypeptide(L)'
;MGKFTNKILAEFQPPKKWKLGRDLVYTTSDLYANEVKALKDVGVAVIRDTNKTETITVPSGFITDLASTPRILWNVIAPFDVARAAIVHDLLYKSIRQYRWKIGLAEEDKELIENAKKASDKVFLLAMKDAEPKVSGWKIYSAWKAVDLFGGWSIIPSEKNI
;
A
#
# COMPACT_ATOMS: atom_id res chain seq x y z
N MET A 1 -14.00 -10.55 2.04
CA MET A 1 -14.38 -9.20 1.63
C MET A 1 -13.84 -8.23 2.67
N GLY A 2 -13.07 -7.26 2.24
CA GLY A 2 -12.44 -6.30 3.14
C GLY A 2 -13.28 -5.05 3.34
N LYS A 3 -12.82 -4.16 4.21
CA LYS A 3 -13.44 -2.85 4.43
C LYS A 3 -12.46 -1.83 5.00
N PHE A 4 -12.74 -0.57 4.71
CA PHE A 4 -12.14 0.56 5.42
C PHE A 4 -13.02 0.98 6.59
N THR A 5 -12.44 1.09 7.76
CA THR A 5 -13.18 1.51 8.97
C THR A 5 -13.35 3.03 9.01
N ASN A 6 -12.35 3.77 8.50
CA ASN A 6 -12.31 5.24 8.62
C ASN A 6 -12.31 5.94 7.26
N LYS A 7 -12.88 7.15 7.23
CA LYS A 7 -12.70 8.09 6.12
C LYS A 7 -11.31 8.72 6.23
N ILE A 8 -10.75 9.16 5.09
CA ILE A 8 -9.50 9.92 5.10
C ILE A 8 -9.72 11.27 5.79
N LEU A 9 -8.82 11.58 6.71
CA LEU A 9 -8.59 12.92 7.22
C LEU A 9 -7.12 13.23 6.96
N ALA A 10 -6.81 14.19 6.11
CA ALA A 10 -5.45 14.52 5.77
C ALA A 10 -5.28 16.02 5.55
N GLU A 11 -4.12 16.54 5.97
CA GLU A 11 -3.70 17.92 5.79
C GLU A 11 -2.71 18.00 4.64
N PHE A 12 -2.90 18.98 3.76
CA PHE A 12 -1.97 19.22 2.66
C PHE A 12 -0.67 19.83 3.18
N GLN A 13 0.43 19.20 2.82
CA GLN A 13 1.79 19.65 3.12
C GLN A 13 2.46 20.08 1.81
N PRO A 14 2.62 21.38 1.56
CA PRO A 14 3.26 21.84 0.34
C PRO A 14 4.67 21.25 0.16
N PRO A 15 5.14 21.02 -1.06
CA PRO A 15 4.44 21.27 -2.34
C PRO A 15 3.57 20.12 -2.87
N LYS A 16 3.66 18.91 -2.32
CA LYS A 16 3.01 17.72 -2.95
C LYS A 16 2.70 16.59 -1.97
N LYS A 17 2.74 16.81 -0.67
CA LYS A 17 2.54 15.75 0.33
C LYS A 17 1.25 15.95 1.11
N TRP A 18 0.77 14.86 1.69
CA TRP A 18 -0.39 14.84 2.57
C TRP A 18 -0.01 14.13 3.86
N LYS A 19 -0.39 14.69 4.98
CA LYS A 19 -0.18 14.11 6.31
C LYS A 19 -1.52 13.63 6.86
N LEU A 20 -1.62 12.36 7.24
CA LEU A 20 -2.84 11.85 7.84
C LEU A 20 -3.07 12.47 9.22
N GLY A 21 -4.30 12.95 9.45
CA GLY A 21 -4.73 13.51 10.72
C GLY A 21 -5.29 12.46 11.68
N ARG A 22 -5.54 11.24 11.20
CA ARG A 22 -5.97 10.09 12.00
C ARG A 22 -5.59 8.79 11.31
N ASP A 23 -5.65 7.68 12.04
CA ASP A 23 -5.38 6.35 11.50
C ASP A 23 -6.35 6.00 10.36
N LEU A 24 -5.82 5.36 9.32
CA LEU A 24 -6.59 4.73 8.27
C LEU A 24 -6.47 3.22 8.42
N VAL A 25 -7.57 2.55 8.66
CA VAL A 25 -7.61 1.10 8.92
C VAL A 25 -8.27 0.37 7.78
N TYR A 26 -7.57 -0.61 7.24
CA TYR A 26 -8.08 -1.56 6.25
C TYR A 26 -8.05 -2.97 6.82
N THR A 27 -9.16 -3.70 6.66
CA THR A 27 -9.28 -5.09 7.06
C THR A 27 -9.63 -5.97 5.87
N THR A 28 -9.08 -7.18 5.82
CA THR A 28 -9.40 -8.17 4.78
C THR A 28 -9.20 -9.59 5.31
N SER A 29 -9.94 -10.55 4.77
CA SER A 29 -9.76 -12.00 5.04
C SER A 29 -9.15 -12.74 3.83
N ASP A 30 -8.75 -11.99 2.80
CA ASP A 30 -8.43 -12.55 1.49
C ASP A 30 -6.91 -12.68 1.24
N LEU A 31 -6.10 -12.56 2.32
CA LEU A 31 -4.65 -12.80 2.29
C LEU A 31 -4.31 -14.22 2.72
N TYR A 32 -3.38 -14.85 2.00
CA TYR A 32 -2.82 -16.13 2.39
C TYR A 32 -1.76 -15.97 3.51
N ALA A 33 -1.51 -17.04 4.25
CA ALA A 33 -0.57 -17.01 5.37
C ALA A 33 0.86 -16.62 4.96
N ASN A 34 1.32 -17.06 3.80
CA ASN A 34 2.62 -16.70 3.25
C ASN A 34 2.72 -15.21 2.86
N GLU A 35 1.62 -14.61 2.37
CA GLU A 35 1.55 -13.18 2.05
C GLU A 35 1.61 -12.34 3.32
N VAL A 36 0.84 -12.72 4.34
CA VAL A 36 0.89 -12.08 5.67
C VAL A 36 2.28 -12.19 6.28
N LYS A 37 2.92 -13.37 6.15
CA LYS A 37 4.29 -13.58 6.64
C LYS A 37 5.27 -12.65 5.93
N ALA A 38 5.24 -12.58 4.61
CA ALA A 38 6.13 -11.72 3.83
C ALA A 38 5.99 -10.24 4.22
N LEU A 39 4.76 -9.75 4.43
CA LEU A 39 4.52 -8.38 4.89
C LEU A 39 5.09 -8.14 6.30
N LYS A 40 4.92 -9.08 7.22
CA LYS A 40 5.48 -8.98 8.58
C LYS A 40 7.00 -9.01 8.58
N ASP A 41 7.60 -9.85 7.77
CA ASP A 41 9.06 -10.01 7.68
C ASP A 41 9.74 -8.72 7.17
N VAL A 42 9.07 -7.91 6.36
CA VAL A 42 9.55 -6.57 5.97
C VAL A 42 9.10 -5.45 6.91
N GLY A 43 8.54 -5.78 8.07
CA GLY A 43 8.23 -4.82 9.14
C GLY A 43 6.84 -4.21 9.09
N VAL A 44 5.91 -4.73 8.28
CA VAL A 44 4.52 -4.27 8.30
C VAL A 44 3.80 -4.83 9.54
N ALA A 45 3.16 -3.96 10.31
CA ALA A 45 2.32 -4.37 11.42
C ALA A 45 0.97 -4.89 10.89
N VAL A 46 0.90 -6.20 10.64
CA VAL A 46 -0.35 -6.89 10.28
C VAL A 46 -0.87 -7.63 11.50
N ILE A 47 -2.05 -7.26 11.96
CA ILE A 47 -2.72 -7.91 13.07
C ILE A 47 -3.76 -8.88 12.50
N ARG A 48 -3.68 -10.16 12.89
CA ARG A 48 -4.66 -11.16 12.53
C ARG A 48 -5.54 -11.47 13.75
N ASP A 49 -6.85 -11.39 13.57
CA ASP A 49 -7.81 -11.78 14.60
C ASP A 49 -8.12 -13.29 14.57
N THR A 50 -8.97 -13.73 15.52
CA THR A 50 -9.43 -15.12 15.64
C THR A 50 -10.25 -15.57 14.44
N ASN A 51 -10.85 -14.66 13.69
CA ASN A 51 -11.67 -14.92 12.50
C ASN A 51 -10.83 -14.92 11.20
N LYS A 52 -9.50 -14.95 11.32
CA LYS A 52 -8.55 -14.87 10.19
C LYS A 52 -8.71 -13.61 9.36
N THR A 53 -9.13 -12.51 9.99
CA THR A 53 -9.17 -11.19 9.36
C THR A 53 -7.86 -10.47 9.66
N GLU A 54 -7.19 -10.00 8.64
CA GLU A 54 -5.98 -9.19 8.73
C GLU A 54 -6.34 -7.72 8.80
N THR A 55 -5.72 -7.02 9.74
CA THR A 55 -5.86 -5.57 9.91
C THR A 55 -4.52 -4.89 9.62
N ILE A 56 -4.55 -3.92 8.70
CA ILE A 56 -3.44 -3.05 8.35
C ILE A 56 -3.83 -1.63 8.74
N THR A 57 -3.03 -1.00 9.57
CA THR A 57 -3.26 0.37 10.04
C THR A 57 -2.18 1.30 9.51
N VAL A 58 -2.59 2.32 8.77
CA VAL A 58 -1.73 3.46 8.43
C VAL A 58 -1.88 4.48 9.54
N PRO A 59 -0.82 4.78 10.30
CA PRO A 59 -0.95 5.61 11.50
C PRO A 59 -1.20 7.08 11.16
N SER A 60 -1.84 7.78 12.08
CA SER A 60 -1.88 9.24 12.09
C SER A 60 -0.47 9.81 11.98
N GLY A 61 -0.32 10.90 11.27
CA GLY A 61 0.98 11.49 10.98
C GLY A 61 1.73 10.88 9.79
N PHE A 62 1.25 9.76 9.21
CA PHE A 62 1.84 9.19 8.01
C PHE A 62 1.81 10.21 6.86
N ILE A 63 2.96 10.37 6.21
CA ILE A 63 3.10 11.29 5.07
C ILE A 63 3.08 10.46 3.79
N THR A 64 2.13 10.78 2.92
CA THR A 64 1.96 10.20 1.58
C THR A 64 1.98 11.32 0.54
N ASP A 65 2.44 11.03 -0.65
CA ASP A 65 2.36 11.97 -1.76
C ASP A 65 1.11 11.75 -2.63
N LEU A 66 0.30 10.72 -2.33
CA LEU A 66 -0.88 10.28 -3.12
C LEU A 66 -0.60 10.16 -4.64
N ALA A 67 0.61 10.50 -5.03
CA ALA A 67 1.09 10.65 -6.38
C ALA A 67 2.03 9.51 -6.80
N SER A 68 2.34 8.59 -5.90
CA SER A 68 3.15 7.39 -6.20
C SER A 68 2.42 6.42 -7.12
N THR A 69 1.12 6.61 -7.31
CA THR A 69 0.40 6.02 -8.44
C THR A 69 1.01 6.61 -9.73
N PRO A 70 1.55 5.79 -10.64
CA PRO A 70 2.13 6.30 -11.88
C PRO A 70 1.19 7.31 -12.53
N ARG A 71 1.70 8.49 -12.90
CA ARG A 71 0.88 9.60 -13.47
C ARG A 71 0.03 9.17 -14.65
N ILE A 72 0.44 8.11 -15.35
CA ILE A 72 -0.32 7.52 -16.44
C ILE A 72 -1.70 7.02 -15.99
N LEU A 73 -1.86 6.67 -14.69
CA LEU A 73 -3.13 6.24 -14.13
C LEU A 73 -4.08 7.40 -13.78
N TRP A 74 -3.55 8.61 -13.60
CA TRP A 74 -4.39 9.78 -13.29
C TRP A 74 -5.34 10.15 -14.43
N ASN A 75 -4.99 9.80 -15.67
CA ASN A 75 -5.87 9.98 -16.83
C ASN A 75 -7.00 8.94 -16.87
N VAL A 76 -6.87 7.86 -16.10
CA VAL A 76 -7.78 6.71 -16.15
C VAL A 76 -8.62 6.62 -14.87
N ILE A 77 -8.05 7.02 -13.73
CA ILE A 77 -8.68 6.91 -12.41
C ILE A 77 -8.57 8.24 -11.71
N ALA A 78 -9.74 8.79 -11.29
CA ALA A 78 -9.69 9.97 -10.44
C ALA A 78 -8.90 9.64 -9.15
N PRO A 79 -7.91 10.45 -8.75
CA PRO A 79 -7.03 10.16 -7.61
C PRO A 79 -7.79 9.84 -6.31
N PHE A 80 -8.97 10.45 -6.13
CA PHE A 80 -9.80 10.27 -4.94
C PHE A 80 -10.55 8.92 -4.90
N ASP A 81 -10.81 8.29 -6.04
CA ASP A 81 -11.52 7.01 -6.10
C ASP A 81 -10.72 5.88 -5.42
N VAL A 82 -9.40 5.95 -5.51
CA VAL A 82 -8.49 4.93 -4.99
C VAL A 82 -7.58 5.44 -3.86
N ALA A 83 -7.78 6.67 -3.38
CA ALA A 83 -6.89 7.32 -2.42
C ALA A 83 -6.66 6.49 -1.16
N ARG A 84 -7.70 5.87 -0.59
CA ARG A 84 -7.55 5.01 0.60
C ARG A 84 -6.66 3.79 0.32
N ALA A 85 -6.89 3.14 -0.82
CA ALA A 85 -6.08 2.00 -1.24
C ALA A 85 -4.63 2.41 -1.53
N ALA A 86 -4.43 3.57 -2.18
CA ALA A 86 -3.11 4.11 -2.45
C ALA A 86 -2.32 4.43 -1.17
N ILE A 87 -2.97 5.02 -0.15
CA ILE A 87 -2.32 5.32 1.14
C ILE A 87 -1.87 4.03 1.83
N VAL A 88 -2.70 2.98 1.85
CA VAL A 88 -2.32 1.68 2.41
C VAL A 88 -1.14 1.10 1.63
N HIS A 89 -1.19 1.14 0.30
CA HIS A 89 -0.11 0.65 -0.55
C HIS A 89 1.21 1.42 -0.34
N ASP A 90 1.14 2.74 -0.18
CA ASP A 90 2.31 3.57 0.14
C ASP A 90 2.99 3.14 1.45
N LEU A 91 2.20 2.82 2.49
CA LEU A 91 2.73 2.28 3.74
C LEU A 91 3.49 0.98 3.51
N LEU A 92 2.89 0.04 2.76
CA LEU A 92 3.49 -1.26 2.49
C LEU A 92 4.81 -1.12 1.72
N TYR A 93 4.82 -0.31 0.68
CA TYR A 93 6.03 -0.03 -0.11
C TYR A 93 7.10 0.72 0.69
N LYS A 94 6.69 1.65 1.56
CA LYS A 94 7.62 2.31 2.48
C LYS A 94 8.28 1.30 3.42
N SER A 95 7.52 0.36 3.97
CA SER A 95 8.07 -0.70 4.84
C SER A 95 9.09 -1.56 4.09
N ILE A 96 8.81 -1.95 2.84
CA ILE A 96 9.76 -2.67 2.00
C ILE A 96 11.05 -1.84 1.79
N ARG A 97 10.94 -0.54 1.46
CA ARG A 97 12.11 0.33 1.29
C ARG A 97 12.92 0.46 2.57
N GLN A 98 12.28 0.64 3.71
CA GLN A 98 12.94 0.74 5.02
C GLN A 98 13.66 -0.57 5.39
N TYR A 99 13.04 -1.72 5.13
CA TYR A 99 13.68 -3.02 5.31
C TYR A 99 14.94 -3.14 4.46
N ARG A 100 14.85 -2.88 3.15
CA ARG A 100 15.96 -2.94 2.21
C ARG A 100 17.09 -1.95 2.55
N TRP A 101 16.73 -0.76 3.00
CA TRP A 101 17.70 0.25 3.45
C TRP A 101 18.49 -0.24 4.67
N LYS A 102 17.79 -0.84 5.63
CA LYS A 102 18.38 -1.32 6.88
C LYS A 102 19.36 -2.47 6.67
N ILE A 103 19.05 -3.44 5.82
CA ILE A 103 19.89 -4.62 5.60
C ILE A 103 20.93 -4.40 4.51
N GLY A 104 20.76 -3.39 3.65
CA GLY A 104 21.60 -3.15 2.47
C GLY A 104 21.19 -4.00 1.26
N LEU A 105 21.31 -3.42 0.07
CA LEU A 105 20.86 -4.07 -1.18
C LEU A 105 21.69 -5.32 -1.56
N ALA A 106 22.91 -5.42 -1.07
CA ALA A 106 23.76 -6.58 -1.33
C ALA A 106 23.38 -7.81 -0.50
N GLU A 107 22.79 -7.58 0.69
CA GLU A 107 22.43 -8.62 1.67
C GLU A 107 20.92 -8.93 1.67
N GLU A 108 20.15 -8.31 0.76
CA GLU A 108 18.70 -8.50 0.75
C GLU A 108 18.29 -9.90 0.26
N ASP A 109 17.30 -10.47 0.92
CA ASP A 109 16.59 -11.64 0.43
C ASP A 109 15.64 -11.23 -0.70
N LYS A 110 16.08 -11.49 -1.94
CA LYS A 110 15.33 -11.14 -3.15
C LYS A 110 13.96 -11.82 -3.23
N GLU A 111 13.88 -13.06 -2.76
CA GLU A 111 12.62 -13.81 -2.74
C GLU A 111 11.63 -13.17 -1.75
N LEU A 112 12.10 -12.82 -0.55
CA LEU A 112 11.28 -12.10 0.42
C LEU A 112 10.79 -10.76 -0.13
N ILE A 113 11.66 -9.97 -0.75
CA ILE A 113 11.30 -8.68 -1.34
C ILE A 113 10.23 -8.84 -2.42
N GLU A 114 10.40 -9.82 -3.31
CA GLU A 114 9.43 -10.10 -4.37
C GLU A 114 8.08 -10.56 -3.79
N ASN A 115 8.08 -11.44 -2.80
CA ASN A 115 6.88 -11.90 -2.13
C ASN A 115 6.18 -10.78 -1.36
N ALA A 116 6.92 -9.92 -0.66
CA ALA A 116 6.35 -8.75 0.02
C ALA A 116 5.75 -7.74 -0.97
N LYS A 117 6.42 -7.51 -2.12
CA LYS A 117 5.88 -6.67 -3.19
C LYS A 117 4.57 -7.25 -3.74
N LYS A 118 4.55 -8.53 -4.12
CA LYS A 118 3.33 -9.20 -4.63
C LYS A 118 2.19 -9.14 -3.61
N ALA A 119 2.48 -9.36 -2.33
CA ALA A 119 1.49 -9.23 -1.26
C ALA A 119 0.96 -7.79 -1.14
N SER A 120 1.83 -6.78 -1.24
CA SER A 120 1.45 -5.36 -1.22
C SER A 120 0.56 -4.99 -2.40
N ASP A 121 0.88 -5.45 -3.60
CA ASP A 121 0.09 -5.20 -4.81
C ASP A 121 -1.27 -5.90 -4.76
N LYS A 122 -1.33 -7.09 -4.13
CA LYS A 122 -2.59 -7.78 -3.86
C LYS A 122 -3.45 -7.01 -2.85
N VAL A 123 -2.86 -6.50 -1.77
CA VAL A 123 -3.57 -5.63 -0.82
C VAL A 123 -4.14 -4.41 -1.54
N PHE A 124 -3.38 -3.77 -2.41
CA PHE A 124 -3.86 -2.64 -3.21
C PHE A 124 -5.06 -3.01 -4.07
N LEU A 125 -4.99 -4.16 -4.78
CA LEU A 125 -6.10 -4.68 -5.58
C LEU A 125 -7.37 -4.92 -4.74
N LEU A 126 -7.23 -5.59 -3.59
CA LEU A 126 -8.33 -5.88 -2.68
C LEU A 126 -8.93 -4.58 -2.13
N ALA A 127 -8.09 -3.66 -1.66
CA ALA A 127 -8.51 -2.38 -1.12
C ALA A 127 -9.25 -1.50 -2.14
N MET A 128 -8.87 -1.55 -3.42
CA MET A 128 -9.61 -0.89 -4.49
C MET A 128 -10.98 -1.53 -4.76
N LYS A 129 -11.08 -2.86 -4.70
CA LYS A 129 -12.35 -3.58 -4.85
C LYS A 129 -13.32 -3.30 -3.70
N ASP A 130 -12.78 -3.05 -2.51
CA ASP A 130 -13.54 -2.76 -1.29
C ASP A 130 -13.77 -1.25 -1.08
N ALA A 131 -13.34 -0.41 -2.03
CA ALA A 131 -13.50 1.05 -1.94
C ALA A 131 -14.96 1.49 -2.10
N GLU A 132 -15.31 2.55 -1.38
CA GLU A 132 -16.57 3.26 -1.51
C GLU A 132 -16.30 4.75 -1.80
N PRO A 133 -16.91 5.33 -2.86
CA PRO A 133 -17.76 4.68 -3.85
C PRO A 133 -17.05 3.61 -4.66
N LYS A 134 -17.83 2.67 -5.25
CA LYS A 134 -17.25 1.57 -6.04
C LYS A 134 -16.54 2.06 -7.29
N VAL A 135 -15.34 1.58 -7.49
CA VAL A 135 -14.53 1.83 -8.68
C VAL A 135 -14.82 0.76 -9.75
N SER A 136 -14.92 1.17 -11.00
CA SER A 136 -15.18 0.21 -12.09
C SER A 136 -14.04 -0.79 -12.25
N GLY A 137 -14.38 -2.05 -12.56
CA GLY A 137 -13.42 -3.15 -12.58
C GLY A 137 -12.25 -2.95 -13.55
N TRP A 138 -12.48 -2.33 -14.71
CA TRP A 138 -11.39 -2.05 -15.66
C TRP A 138 -10.38 -1.02 -15.15
N LYS A 139 -10.84 -0.03 -14.37
CA LYS A 139 -9.98 0.95 -13.71
C LYS A 139 -9.11 0.27 -12.64
N ILE A 140 -9.72 -0.59 -11.80
CA ILE A 140 -9.02 -1.37 -10.79
C ILE A 140 -7.94 -2.23 -11.43
N TYR A 141 -8.28 -2.95 -12.50
CA TYR A 141 -7.34 -3.82 -13.20
C TYR A 141 -6.17 -3.03 -13.80
N SER A 142 -6.46 -1.89 -14.46
CA SER A 142 -5.43 -1.03 -15.04
C SER A 142 -4.48 -0.46 -13.98
N ALA A 143 -5.01 -0.02 -12.83
CA ALA A 143 -4.20 0.47 -11.72
C ALA A 143 -3.30 -0.62 -11.15
N TRP A 144 -3.88 -1.77 -10.85
CA TRP A 144 -3.12 -2.91 -10.32
C TRP A 144 -2.04 -3.36 -11.29
N LYS A 145 -2.36 -3.48 -12.58
CA LYS A 145 -1.39 -3.91 -13.60
C LYS A 145 -0.23 -2.93 -13.76
N ALA A 146 -0.48 -1.65 -13.66
CA ALA A 146 0.59 -0.65 -13.70
C ALA A 146 1.52 -0.76 -12.47
N VAL A 147 0.96 -0.99 -11.29
CA VAL A 147 1.77 -1.19 -10.07
C VAL A 147 2.58 -2.50 -10.18
N ASP A 148 1.98 -3.58 -10.66
CA ASP A 148 2.65 -4.86 -10.89
C ASP A 148 3.87 -4.70 -11.83
N LEU A 149 3.71 -3.95 -12.93
CA LEU A 149 4.77 -3.75 -13.92
C LEU A 149 5.84 -2.75 -13.48
N PHE A 150 5.47 -1.64 -12.85
CA PHE A 150 6.37 -0.52 -12.56
C PHE A 150 6.75 -0.40 -11.08
N GLY A 151 6.05 -1.11 -10.19
CA GLY A 151 6.26 -1.03 -8.74
C GLY A 151 7.66 -1.49 -8.29
N GLY A 152 8.34 -2.32 -9.08
CA GLY A 152 9.70 -2.77 -8.79
C GLY A 152 10.69 -1.61 -8.57
N TRP A 153 10.55 -0.52 -9.32
CA TRP A 153 11.39 0.67 -9.14
C TRP A 153 11.01 1.49 -7.91
N SER A 154 9.73 1.49 -7.57
CA SER A 154 9.21 2.26 -6.43
C SER A 154 9.62 1.69 -5.08
N ILE A 155 10.04 0.43 -5.00
CA ILE A 155 10.56 -0.20 -3.78
C ILE A 155 12.08 -0.13 -3.65
N ILE A 156 12.79 0.54 -4.56
CA ILE A 156 14.23 0.80 -4.42
C ILE A 156 14.40 1.91 -3.38
N PRO A 157 15.13 1.66 -2.28
CA PRO A 157 15.31 2.67 -1.24
C PRO A 157 16.27 3.77 -1.69
N SER A 158 16.02 4.97 -1.21
CA SER A 158 16.90 6.13 -1.32
C SER A 158 16.71 7.04 -0.11
N GLU A 159 17.65 7.92 0.16
CA GLU A 159 17.55 8.90 1.28
C GLU A 159 16.26 9.74 1.23
N LYS A 160 15.65 9.89 0.07
CA LYS A 160 14.45 10.71 -0.13
C LYS A 160 13.14 9.98 0.06
N ASN A 161 13.15 8.64 0.08
CA ASN A 161 11.90 7.84 0.06
C ASN A 161 11.78 6.78 1.17
N ILE A 162 12.71 6.73 2.10
CA ILE A 162 12.68 5.86 3.28
C ILE A 162 11.92 6.47 4.46
#